data_55191be62f3edff536e420b30f71490b
#
_entry.id   55191be62f3edff536e420b30f71490b
#
_cell.length_a   1.000
_cell.length_b   1.000
_cell.length_c   1.000
_cell.angle_alpha   90.00
_cell.angle_beta   90.00
_cell.angle_gamma   90.00
#
_symmetry.space_group_name_H-M   'P 1'
#
loop_
_entity.id
_entity.type
_entity.pdbx_description
1 polymer ?
#
loop_
_entity_poly.entity_id
_entity_poly.type
_entity_poly.pdbx_seq_one_letter_code
_entity_poly.pdbx_strand_id
1 'polypeptide(L)'
;GTLVWLGSFAAHADEYCRFVGEDTVLLAEVTDEEAAESPVSAENKRRIDAAYEILKNETLPDGRPLKIVRMPFPEHLIFRGSQDNPTVMGWKQFFDENGGVAFDGTPWPEGDYCFVNSCSYCNFLVCNDVVLGQRYWHEGMDPKIKEKDERAKAVLESVFPGREVVMLDTYCLNLFGGGVHCWTKNVAMPQ
;
A
#
# COMPACT_ATOMS: atom_id res chain seq x y z
N GLY A 1 26.69 -11.62 -1.93
CA GLY A 1 25.54 -12.42 -1.51
C GLY A 1 24.31 -12.04 -2.32
N THR A 2 23.44 -12.97 -2.57
CA THR A 2 22.18 -12.72 -3.26
C THR A 2 21.24 -11.94 -2.34
N LEU A 3 20.68 -10.82 -2.79
CA LEU A 3 19.69 -10.06 -2.06
C LEU A 3 18.29 -10.56 -2.48
N VAL A 4 17.54 -11.06 -1.52
CA VAL A 4 16.18 -11.55 -1.74
C VAL A 4 15.19 -10.47 -1.29
N TRP A 5 14.33 -10.04 -2.20
CA TRP A 5 13.30 -9.07 -1.93
C TRP A 5 12.01 -9.77 -1.51
N LEU A 6 11.55 -9.48 -0.31
CA LEU A 6 10.26 -9.92 0.22
C LEU A 6 9.40 -8.69 0.50
N GLY A 7 8.17 -8.70 0.07
CA GLY A 7 7.29 -7.60 0.39
C GLY A 7 6.00 -7.57 -0.40
N SER A 8 5.13 -6.67 0.00
CA SER A 8 3.89 -6.41 -0.68
C SER A 8 4.16 -5.52 -1.89
N PHE A 9 3.87 -6.06 -3.04
CA PHE A 9 3.67 -5.27 -4.25
C PHE A 9 2.18 -4.96 -4.32
N ALA A 10 1.74 -3.86 -4.87
CA ALA A 10 0.34 -3.51 -5.07
C ALA A 10 -0.51 -4.74 -5.50
N ALA A 11 -0.80 -5.59 -4.53
CA ALA A 11 -1.36 -6.93 -4.72
C ALA A 11 -2.84 -6.97 -4.33
N HIS A 12 -3.17 -6.35 -3.19
CA HIS A 12 -4.55 -6.20 -2.76
C HIS A 12 -5.10 -4.86 -3.28
N ALA A 13 -6.32 -4.88 -3.79
CA ALA A 13 -6.92 -3.69 -4.40
C ALA A 13 -6.97 -2.49 -3.43
N ASP A 14 -7.26 -2.72 -2.16
CA ASP A 14 -7.34 -1.71 -1.12
C ASP A 14 -6.00 -1.06 -0.74
N GLU A 15 -4.89 -1.59 -1.23
CA GLU A 15 -3.55 -1.00 -1.07
C GLU A 15 -3.27 0.06 -2.14
N TYR A 16 -3.94 0.03 -3.29
CA TYR A 16 -3.64 0.97 -4.37
C TYR A 16 -4.87 1.60 -5.04
N CYS A 17 -6.09 1.08 -4.78
CA CYS A 17 -7.31 1.54 -5.45
C CYS A 17 -8.51 1.47 -4.52
N ARG A 18 -9.26 2.57 -4.39
CA ARG A 18 -10.48 2.65 -3.57
C ARG A 18 -11.51 3.57 -4.18
N PHE A 19 -12.79 3.16 -4.15
CA PHE A 19 -13.89 4.11 -4.37
C PHE A 19 -13.99 5.09 -3.18
N VAL A 20 -14.10 6.37 -3.48
CA VAL A 20 -14.23 7.46 -2.49
C VAL A 20 -15.51 8.27 -2.71
N GLY A 21 -16.30 7.92 -3.69
CA GLY A 21 -17.58 8.50 -4.04
C GLY A 21 -18.32 7.60 -5.04
N GLU A 22 -19.47 8.04 -5.51
CA GLU A 22 -20.28 7.29 -6.46
C GLU A 22 -19.60 7.10 -7.81
N ASP A 23 -18.83 8.10 -8.26
CA ASP A 23 -18.16 8.15 -9.56
C ASP A 23 -16.64 8.30 -9.45
N THR A 24 -16.11 8.35 -8.24
CA THR A 24 -14.71 8.71 -8.00
C THR A 24 -13.91 7.56 -7.42
N VAL A 25 -12.82 7.23 -8.09
CA VAL A 25 -11.84 6.24 -7.67
C VAL A 25 -10.54 6.95 -7.28
N LEU A 26 -10.06 6.64 -6.10
CA LEU A 26 -8.71 6.98 -5.66
C LEU A 26 -7.77 5.88 -6.15
N LEU A 27 -6.73 6.24 -6.89
CA LEU A 27 -5.74 5.32 -7.43
C LEU A 27 -4.34 5.80 -7.06
N ALA A 28 -3.55 4.93 -6.48
CA ALA A 28 -2.16 5.21 -6.17
C ALA A 28 -1.36 5.64 -7.42
N GLU A 29 -0.25 6.33 -7.21
CA GLU A 29 0.66 6.79 -8.26
C GLU A 29 2.10 6.59 -7.83
N VAL A 30 2.87 5.99 -8.71
CA VAL A 30 4.33 5.95 -8.63
C VAL A 30 4.86 6.70 -9.84
N THR A 31 5.69 7.72 -9.62
CA THR A 31 6.27 8.52 -10.71
C THR A 31 7.38 7.77 -11.43
N ASP A 32 7.83 8.27 -12.58
CA ASP A 32 8.95 7.66 -13.30
C ASP A 32 10.25 7.76 -12.50
N GLU A 33 10.45 8.86 -11.78
CA GLU A 33 11.59 9.07 -10.90
C GLU A 33 11.60 8.05 -9.74
N GLU A 34 10.46 7.87 -9.09
CA GLU A 34 10.30 6.89 -8.02
C GLU A 34 10.49 5.44 -8.52
N ALA A 35 10.00 5.13 -9.71
CA ALA A 35 10.19 3.82 -10.34
C ALA A 35 11.66 3.51 -10.63
N ALA A 36 12.47 4.53 -10.93
CA ALA A 36 13.90 4.37 -11.17
C ALA A 36 14.72 4.10 -9.88
N GLU A 37 14.16 4.36 -8.70
CA GLU A 37 14.86 4.20 -7.42
C GLU A 37 15.07 2.73 -7.01
N SER A 38 14.14 1.84 -7.40
CA SER A 38 14.23 0.43 -7.04
C SER A 38 13.40 -0.50 -7.93
N PRO A 39 13.77 -1.80 -8.03
CA PRO A 39 12.96 -2.80 -8.74
C PRO A 39 11.53 -2.93 -8.17
N VAL A 40 11.36 -2.70 -6.86
CA VAL A 40 10.07 -2.75 -6.19
C VAL A 40 9.18 -1.60 -6.64
N SER A 41 9.72 -0.37 -6.68
CA SER A 41 9.01 0.80 -7.19
C SER A 41 8.60 0.63 -8.66
N ALA A 42 9.52 0.11 -9.48
CA ALA A 42 9.25 -0.16 -10.89
C ALA A 42 8.10 -1.17 -11.08
N GLU A 43 8.08 -2.24 -10.31
CA GLU A 43 6.99 -3.24 -10.38
C GLU A 43 5.67 -2.67 -9.84
N ASN A 44 5.68 -1.88 -8.77
CA ASN A 44 4.48 -1.19 -8.29
C ASN A 44 3.93 -0.23 -9.34
N LYS A 45 4.79 0.57 -9.97
CA LYS A 45 4.38 1.43 -11.09
C LYS A 45 3.73 0.64 -12.20
N ARG A 46 4.35 -0.43 -12.67
CA ARG A 46 3.83 -1.28 -13.74
C ARG A 46 2.41 -1.80 -13.43
N ARG A 47 2.17 -2.25 -12.19
CA ARG A 47 0.86 -2.76 -11.75
C ARG A 47 -0.18 -1.66 -11.65
N ILE A 48 0.18 -0.53 -11.06
CA ILE A 48 -0.70 0.61 -10.88
C ILE A 48 -1.06 1.26 -12.22
N ASP A 49 -0.09 1.37 -13.15
CA ASP A 49 -0.35 1.89 -14.50
C ASP A 49 -1.27 0.95 -15.29
N ALA A 50 -1.11 -0.35 -15.14
CA ALA A 50 -2.04 -1.31 -15.76
C ALA A 50 -3.47 -1.16 -15.20
N ALA A 51 -3.62 -0.91 -13.90
CA ALA A 51 -4.92 -0.61 -13.29
C ALA A 51 -5.49 0.73 -13.79
N TYR A 52 -4.64 1.74 -13.97
CA TYR A 52 -5.05 3.03 -14.53
C TYR A 52 -5.58 2.88 -15.97
N GLU A 53 -4.89 2.10 -16.80
CA GLU A 53 -5.31 1.84 -18.20
C GLU A 53 -6.68 1.17 -18.28
N ILE A 54 -7.00 0.30 -17.32
CA ILE A 54 -8.33 -0.31 -17.21
C ILE A 54 -9.35 0.74 -16.77
N LEU A 55 -9.11 1.39 -15.63
CA LEU A 55 -10.09 2.30 -15.00
C LEU A 55 -10.44 3.50 -15.86
N LYS A 56 -9.49 4.06 -16.61
CA LYS A 56 -9.76 5.22 -17.47
C LYS A 56 -10.70 4.92 -18.65
N ASN A 57 -10.86 3.64 -19.01
CA ASN A 57 -11.73 3.19 -20.07
C ASN A 57 -13.08 2.63 -19.55
N GLU A 58 -13.22 2.51 -18.22
CA GLU A 58 -14.43 2.02 -17.60
C GLU A 58 -15.47 3.14 -17.41
N THR A 59 -16.72 2.74 -17.42
CA THR A 59 -17.85 3.62 -17.15
C THR A 59 -18.74 3.07 -16.05
N LEU A 60 -19.46 3.96 -15.40
CA LEU A 60 -20.52 3.58 -14.49
C LEU A 60 -21.70 2.94 -15.26
N PRO A 61 -22.60 2.23 -14.57
CA PRO A 61 -23.78 1.61 -15.21
C PRO A 61 -24.67 2.60 -15.98
N ASP A 62 -24.61 3.89 -15.63
CA ASP A 62 -25.34 4.96 -16.31
C ASP A 62 -24.56 5.59 -17.48
N GLY A 63 -23.38 5.05 -17.82
CA GLY A 63 -22.53 5.49 -18.92
C GLY A 63 -21.58 6.64 -18.61
N ARG A 64 -21.61 7.21 -17.40
CA ARG A 64 -20.66 8.27 -17.00
C ARG A 64 -19.24 7.67 -16.82
N PRO A 65 -18.17 8.39 -17.21
CA PRO A 65 -16.81 7.96 -16.97
C PRO A 65 -16.47 8.00 -15.46
N LEU A 66 -15.56 7.13 -15.05
CA LEU A 66 -14.96 7.19 -13.72
C LEU A 66 -14.05 8.42 -13.61
N LYS A 67 -14.16 9.12 -12.49
CA LYS A 67 -13.24 10.17 -12.09
C LYS A 67 -12.08 9.55 -11.29
N ILE A 68 -10.88 9.66 -11.79
CA ILE A 68 -9.69 9.10 -11.14
C ILE A 68 -8.93 10.22 -10.43
N VAL A 69 -8.74 10.08 -9.12
CA VAL A 69 -7.91 10.96 -8.29
C VAL A 69 -6.64 10.20 -7.93
N ARG A 70 -5.48 10.84 -8.11
CA ARG A 70 -4.18 10.20 -7.86
C ARG A 70 -3.74 10.40 -6.40
N MET A 71 -3.33 9.30 -5.77
CA MET A 71 -2.78 9.25 -4.41
C MET A 71 -1.29 8.93 -4.49
N PRO A 72 -0.39 9.70 -3.84
CA PRO A 72 1.01 9.32 -3.81
C PRO A 72 1.18 7.91 -3.24
N PHE A 73 2.13 7.15 -3.78
CA PHE A 73 2.53 5.88 -3.18
C PHE A 73 3.58 6.18 -2.09
N PRO A 74 3.51 5.53 -0.91
CA PRO A 74 4.50 5.74 0.15
C PRO A 74 5.92 5.41 -0.30
N GLU A 75 6.91 6.05 0.33
CA GLU A 75 8.30 5.59 0.23
C GLU A 75 8.42 4.17 0.77
N HIS A 76 9.23 3.35 0.12
CA HIS A 76 9.46 1.99 0.58
C HIS A 76 10.30 1.98 1.85
N LEU A 77 9.71 1.45 2.92
CA LEU A 77 10.44 1.17 4.15
C LEU A 77 11.06 -0.22 4.04
N ILE A 78 12.37 -0.25 3.91
CA ILE A 78 13.12 -1.47 3.62
C ILE A 78 13.89 -1.92 4.85
N PHE A 79 13.66 -3.15 5.27
CA PHE A 79 14.41 -3.81 6.33
C PHE A 79 15.33 -4.86 5.73
N ARG A 80 16.56 -4.89 6.20
CA ARG A 80 17.50 -5.97 5.88
C ARG A 80 17.63 -6.89 7.08
N GLY A 81 17.55 -8.18 6.85
CA GLY A 81 17.68 -9.19 7.87
C GLY A 81 18.41 -10.42 7.37
N SER A 82 19.15 -11.08 8.27
CA SER A 82 19.70 -12.41 8.02
C SER A 82 18.60 -13.47 8.02
N GLN A 83 18.93 -14.69 7.62
CA GLN A 83 18.01 -15.84 7.68
C GLN A 83 17.47 -16.13 9.08
N ASP A 84 18.20 -15.72 10.13
CA ASP A 84 17.83 -15.92 11.53
C ASP A 84 16.92 -14.80 12.09
N ASN A 85 16.59 -13.79 11.27
CA ASN A 85 15.66 -12.74 11.68
C ASN A 85 14.26 -13.32 11.92
N PRO A 86 13.61 -13.05 13.07
CA PRO A 86 12.30 -13.62 13.40
C PRO A 86 11.22 -13.40 12.34
N THR A 87 11.24 -12.25 11.66
CA THR A 87 10.31 -11.96 10.56
C THR A 87 10.58 -12.86 9.36
N VAL A 88 11.87 -13.05 9.00
CA VAL A 88 12.27 -13.98 7.92
C VAL A 88 11.86 -15.40 8.27
N MET A 89 12.11 -15.84 9.50
CA MET A 89 11.72 -17.16 9.97
C MET A 89 10.22 -17.39 9.93
N GLY A 90 9.43 -16.39 10.33
CA GLY A 90 7.96 -16.46 10.25
C GLY A 90 7.47 -16.58 8.81
N TRP A 91 8.02 -15.81 7.88
CA TRP A 91 7.70 -15.94 6.45
C TRP A 91 8.13 -17.30 5.88
N LYS A 92 9.33 -17.78 6.22
CA LYS A 92 9.79 -19.11 5.82
C LYS A 92 8.84 -20.19 6.33
N GLN A 93 8.46 -20.15 7.60
CA GLN A 93 7.52 -21.12 8.19
C GLN A 93 6.19 -21.12 7.43
N PHE A 94 5.66 -19.94 7.11
CA PHE A 94 4.42 -19.84 6.32
C PHE A 94 4.55 -20.47 4.94
N PHE A 95 5.69 -20.29 4.25
CA PHE A 95 5.93 -20.89 2.94
C PHE A 95 6.27 -22.37 3.03
N ASP A 96 6.96 -22.82 4.09
CA ASP A 96 7.27 -24.24 4.32
C ASP A 96 5.99 -25.04 4.54
N GLU A 97 5.01 -24.50 5.25
CA GLU A 97 3.67 -25.08 5.39
C GLU A 97 2.93 -25.17 4.02
N ASN A 98 3.28 -24.34 3.06
CA ASN A 98 2.78 -24.38 1.69
C ASN A 98 3.69 -25.15 0.70
N GLY A 99 4.63 -25.94 1.18
CA GLY A 99 5.48 -26.82 0.36
C GLY A 99 6.90 -26.33 0.13
N GLY A 100 7.40 -25.37 0.90
CA GLY A 100 8.79 -24.94 0.87
C GLY A 100 9.23 -24.18 -0.38
N VAL A 101 8.28 -23.61 -1.13
CA VAL A 101 8.53 -22.90 -2.39
C VAL A 101 7.96 -21.49 -2.35
N ALA A 102 8.59 -20.57 -3.07
CA ALA A 102 8.06 -19.22 -3.29
C ALA A 102 6.79 -19.25 -4.17
N PHE A 103 6.07 -18.12 -4.28
CA PHE A 103 4.83 -18.02 -5.06
C PHE A 103 4.98 -18.36 -6.55
N ASP A 104 6.17 -18.24 -7.09
CA ASP A 104 6.51 -18.61 -8.48
C ASP A 104 6.92 -20.08 -8.62
N GLY A 105 6.88 -20.88 -7.54
CA GLY A 105 7.25 -22.28 -7.51
C GLY A 105 8.75 -22.54 -7.40
N THR A 106 9.58 -21.51 -7.24
CA THR A 106 11.03 -21.68 -7.05
C THR A 106 11.36 -22.05 -5.60
N PRO A 107 12.46 -22.77 -5.34
CA PRO A 107 12.94 -23.02 -3.98
C PRO A 107 13.20 -21.68 -3.25
N TRP A 108 12.95 -21.65 -1.95
CA TRP A 108 13.25 -20.49 -1.13
C TRP A 108 14.74 -20.14 -1.23
N PRO A 109 15.11 -18.94 -1.68
CA PRO A 109 16.49 -18.61 -1.93
C PRO A 109 17.29 -18.43 -0.63
N GLU A 110 18.55 -18.85 -0.65
CA GLU A 110 19.50 -18.61 0.43
C GLU A 110 20.14 -17.22 0.29
N GLY A 111 20.32 -16.50 1.39
CA GLY A 111 21.00 -15.19 1.40
C GLY A 111 20.46 -14.24 2.47
N ASP A 112 20.84 -12.98 2.35
CA ASP A 112 20.26 -11.89 3.14
C ASP A 112 18.95 -11.44 2.51
N TYR A 113 18.00 -11.05 3.35
CA TYR A 113 16.66 -10.68 2.92
C TYR A 113 16.44 -9.18 3.03
N CYS A 114 15.77 -8.63 2.04
CA CYS A 114 15.17 -7.30 2.10
C CYS A 114 13.65 -7.44 2.22
N PHE A 115 13.10 -6.92 3.31
CA PHE A 115 11.66 -6.78 3.49
C PHE A 115 11.24 -5.40 3.07
N VAL A 116 10.23 -5.34 2.24
CA VAL A 116 9.55 -4.10 1.92
C VAL A 116 8.25 -4.07 2.72
N ASN A 117 8.12 -3.07 3.57
CA ASN A 117 6.92 -2.90 4.38
C ASN A 117 5.69 -2.63 3.49
N SER A 118 4.54 -3.19 3.85
CA SER A 118 3.26 -3.02 3.12
C SER A 118 2.66 -1.64 3.37
N CYS A 119 3.38 -0.58 3.01
CA CYS A 119 2.90 0.79 3.17
C CYS A 119 1.92 1.16 2.06
N SER A 120 0.83 1.81 2.42
CA SER A 120 -0.17 2.30 1.47
C SER A 120 -0.98 3.44 2.05
N TYR A 121 -1.16 4.54 1.32
CA TYR A 121 -2.08 5.61 1.70
C TYR A 121 -3.53 5.31 1.26
N CYS A 122 -3.76 4.32 0.41
CA CYS A 122 -5.10 3.89 0.02
C CYS A 122 -5.78 2.97 1.05
N ASN A 123 -5.02 2.42 1.98
CA ASN A 123 -5.53 1.48 3.00
C ASN A 123 -6.10 2.20 4.24
N PHE A 124 -6.91 3.24 4.01
CA PHE A 124 -7.58 4.05 5.03
C PHE A 124 -8.94 3.46 5.42
N LEU A 125 -9.45 3.86 6.58
CA LEU A 125 -10.79 3.55 7.06
C LEU A 125 -11.68 4.80 7.01
N VAL A 126 -12.89 4.65 6.47
CA VAL A 126 -13.92 5.69 6.49
C VAL A 126 -14.92 5.37 7.60
N CYS A 127 -15.05 6.25 8.55
CA CYS A 127 -16.11 6.26 9.56
C CYS A 127 -17.12 7.37 9.24
N ASN A 128 -18.10 7.61 10.11
CA ASN A 128 -19.16 8.60 9.88
C ASN A 128 -18.59 10.00 9.54
N ASP A 129 -17.89 10.61 10.51
CA ASP A 129 -17.38 11.97 10.40
C ASP A 129 -15.84 12.03 10.27
N VAL A 130 -15.18 10.87 10.22
CA VAL A 130 -13.71 10.74 10.28
C VAL A 130 -13.20 9.79 9.20
N VAL A 131 -12.07 10.14 8.60
CA VAL A 131 -11.24 9.24 7.79
C VAL A 131 -9.94 8.98 8.54
N LEU A 132 -9.64 7.72 8.83
CA LEU A 132 -8.40 7.30 9.45
C LEU A 132 -7.41 6.92 8.35
N GLY A 133 -6.51 7.84 8.03
CA GLY A 133 -5.41 7.64 7.09
C GLY A 133 -4.16 7.11 7.77
N GLN A 134 -3.11 6.92 6.99
CA GLN A 134 -1.84 6.38 7.46
C GLN A 134 -0.70 7.38 7.26
N ARG A 135 0.23 7.43 8.19
CA ARG A 135 1.50 8.13 8.06
C ARG A 135 2.65 7.22 8.48
N TYR A 136 3.83 7.51 7.96
CA TYR A 136 5.01 6.66 8.09
C TYR A 136 6.25 7.38 8.60
N TRP A 137 6.27 8.72 8.52
CA TRP A 137 7.45 9.50 8.90
C TRP A 137 7.65 9.54 10.41
N HIS A 138 8.90 9.37 10.83
CA HIS A 138 9.39 9.59 12.19
C HIS A 138 10.61 10.52 12.15
N GLU A 139 10.89 11.16 13.28
CA GLU A 139 12.07 12.00 13.43
C GLU A 139 13.36 11.22 13.08
N GLY A 140 14.19 11.81 12.23
CA GLY A 140 15.41 11.19 11.73
C GLY A 140 15.27 10.38 10.43
N MET A 141 14.05 10.15 9.94
CA MET A 141 13.83 9.56 8.61
C MET A 141 13.96 10.59 7.48
N ASP A 142 14.03 10.10 6.24
CA ASP A 142 14.07 10.92 5.05
C ASP A 142 12.86 11.89 5.02
N PRO A 143 13.08 13.20 4.84
CA PRO A 143 12.01 14.19 4.72
C PRO A 143 11.00 13.90 3.60
N LYS A 144 11.39 13.20 2.54
CA LYS A 144 10.46 12.77 1.47
C LYS A 144 9.27 11.99 2.00
N ILE A 145 9.46 11.17 3.04
CA ILE A 145 8.39 10.39 3.66
C ILE A 145 7.35 11.35 4.26
N LYS A 146 7.81 12.39 4.96
CA LYS A 146 6.94 13.40 5.55
C LYS A 146 6.15 14.17 4.48
N GLU A 147 6.82 14.57 3.41
CA GLU A 147 6.18 15.26 2.28
C GLU A 147 5.08 14.39 1.64
N LYS A 148 5.32 13.08 1.51
CA LYS A 148 4.31 12.15 1.01
C LYS A 148 3.15 11.96 1.98
N ASP A 149 3.41 11.85 3.29
CA ASP A 149 2.37 11.80 4.32
C ASP A 149 1.45 13.04 4.25
N GLU A 150 2.03 14.23 4.11
CA GLU A 150 1.29 15.50 4.00
C GLU A 150 0.48 15.57 2.69
N ARG A 151 1.05 15.16 1.57
CA ARG A 151 0.34 15.07 0.28
C ARG A 151 -0.82 14.08 0.34
N ALA A 152 -0.60 12.91 0.94
CA ALA A 152 -1.64 11.89 1.10
C ALA A 152 -2.80 12.42 1.97
N LYS A 153 -2.49 13.11 3.06
CA LYS A 153 -3.51 13.77 3.88
C LYS A 153 -4.32 14.77 3.07
N ALA A 154 -3.66 15.66 2.32
CA ALA A 154 -4.35 16.66 1.49
C ALA A 154 -5.26 16.02 0.42
N VAL A 155 -4.84 14.90 -0.17
CA VAL A 155 -5.68 14.14 -1.11
C VAL A 155 -6.92 13.60 -0.40
N LEU A 156 -6.78 12.97 0.79
CA LEU A 156 -7.91 12.46 1.56
C LEU A 156 -8.88 13.59 1.95
N GLU A 157 -8.38 14.73 2.40
CA GLU A 157 -9.20 15.91 2.71
C GLU A 157 -9.98 16.42 1.48
N SER A 158 -9.38 16.35 0.30
CA SER A 158 -10.03 16.78 -0.94
C SER A 158 -11.15 15.86 -1.41
N VAL A 159 -11.03 14.55 -1.19
CA VAL A 159 -12.03 13.56 -1.63
C VAL A 159 -13.08 13.23 -0.57
N PHE A 160 -12.88 13.65 0.66
CA PHE A 160 -13.83 13.50 1.75
C PHE A 160 -14.19 14.85 2.40
N PRO A 161 -14.75 15.81 1.64
CA PRO A 161 -15.11 17.10 2.18
C PRO A 161 -16.12 16.95 3.33
N GLY A 162 -15.88 17.64 4.44
CA GLY A 162 -16.72 17.60 5.62
C GLY A 162 -16.42 16.48 6.62
N ARG A 163 -15.40 15.63 6.34
CA ARG A 163 -14.87 14.67 7.32
C ARG A 163 -13.53 15.11 7.84
N GLU A 164 -13.27 14.84 9.10
CA GLU A 164 -11.95 15.02 9.70
C GLU A 164 -11.00 13.92 9.18
N VAL A 165 -9.83 14.29 8.68
CA VAL A 165 -8.78 13.33 8.29
C VAL A 165 -7.73 13.23 9.39
N VAL A 166 -7.67 12.08 10.03
CA VAL A 166 -6.69 11.77 11.08
C VAL A 166 -5.65 10.79 10.52
N MET A 167 -4.39 11.21 10.47
CA MET A 167 -3.29 10.37 10.01
C MET A 167 -2.68 9.60 11.18
N LEU A 168 -2.88 8.30 11.21
CA LEU A 168 -2.37 7.40 12.23
C LEU A 168 -0.95 6.93 11.89
N ASP A 169 -0.11 6.80 12.89
CA ASP A 169 1.16 6.11 12.77
C ASP A 169 0.91 4.60 12.67
N THR A 170 1.10 4.06 11.48
CA THR A 170 0.84 2.65 11.20
C THR A 170 2.11 1.87 10.83
N TYR A 171 3.28 2.48 11.05
CA TYR A 171 4.56 1.86 10.71
C TYR A 171 4.68 0.41 11.20
N CYS A 172 4.44 0.19 12.51
CA CYS A 172 4.50 -1.15 13.07
C CYS A 172 3.37 -2.06 12.60
N LEU A 173 2.17 -1.52 12.34
CA LEU A 173 1.03 -2.28 11.84
C LEU A 173 1.34 -2.90 10.47
N ASN A 174 1.91 -2.10 9.58
CA ASN A 174 2.24 -2.52 8.23
C ASN A 174 3.37 -3.57 8.16
N LEU A 175 4.18 -3.71 9.22
CA LEU A 175 5.17 -4.81 9.31
C LEU A 175 4.53 -6.20 9.32
N PHE A 176 3.29 -6.28 9.81
CA PHE A 176 2.53 -7.54 9.87
C PHE A 176 1.59 -7.73 8.68
N GLY A 177 1.69 -6.85 7.68
CA GLY A 177 0.89 -6.87 6.47
C GLY A 177 -0.40 -6.06 6.59
N GLY A 178 -0.63 -5.20 5.60
CA GLY A 178 -1.80 -4.33 5.52
C GLY A 178 -1.81 -3.14 6.47
N GLY A 179 -2.74 -2.23 6.25
CA GLY A 179 -2.91 -1.00 7.03
C GLY A 179 -4.23 -0.96 7.79
N VAL A 180 -4.72 0.24 8.05
CA VAL A 180 -5.92 0.47 8.87
C VAL A 180 -7.15 -0.27 8.33
N HIS A 181 -7.36 -0.27 7.01
CA HIS A 181 -8.50 -0.97 6.40
C HIS A 181 -8.41 -2.49 6.57
N CYS A 182 -7.24 -3.07 6.33
CA CYS A 182 -7.03 -4.52 6.43
C CYS A 182 -7.25 -5.06 7.85
N TRP A 183 -6.96 -4.26 8.87
CA TRP A 183 -7.09 -4.63 10.28
C TRP A 183 -8.44 -4.25 10.90
N THR A 184 -9.35 -3.68 10.13
CA THR A 184 -10.65 -3.22 10.61
C THR A 184 -11.79 -3.81 9.80
N LYS A 185 -12.99 -3.75 10.36
CA LYS A 185 -14.22 -4.13 9.68
C LYS A 185 -15.34 -3.17 10.08
N ASN A 186 -15.92 -2.53 9.08
CA ASN A 186 -17.09 -1.70 9.30
C ASN A 186 -18.31 -2.59 9.58
N VAL A 187 -19.03 -2.26 10.63
CA VAL A 187 -20.33 -2.87 10.95
C VAL A 187 -21.38 -1.77 10.88
N ALA A 188 -22.34 -1.94 9.99
CA ALA A 188 -23.46 -1.00 9.90
C ALA A 188 -24.32 -1.06 11.17
N MET A 189 -24.64 0.10 11.73
CA MET A 189 -25.59 0.18 12.83
C MET A 189 -26.99 -0.20 12.31
N PRO A 190 -27.77 -1.01 13.06
CA PRO A 190 -29.17 -1.23 12.73
C PRO A 190 -29.91 0.11 12.69
N GLN A 191 -30.77 0.30 11.69
CA GLN A 191 -31.67 1.45 11.63
C GLN A 191 -32.82 1.27 12.61
#